data_44ac8c79e522d2fa6fce83e5d4ae2ff8
#
_entry.id   44ac8c79e522d2fa6fce83e5d4ae2ff8
#
_cell.length_a   1.000
_cell.length_b   1.000
_cell.length_c   1.000
_cell.angle_alpha   90.00
_cell.angle_beta   90.00
_cell.angle_gamma   90.00
#
_symmetry.space_group_name_H-M   'P 1'
#
loop_
_entity.id
_entity.type
_entity.pdbx_description
1 polymer ?
#
loop_
_entity_poly.entity_id
_entity_poly.type
_entity_poly.pdbx_seq_one_letter_code
_entity_poly.pdbx_strand_id
1 'polypeptide(L)'
;AYNMSSEANSQDQHSQKKRSWIFSIGPGLVTACVGIGPGSILTSSKVGATDGYSKSWVVVLAVIFMLTFTTLGAKLAVVSQQSNGDLVRKHAGRWLAILIGLSVFFISAGFQFGNNLGVHAAIATYVDGDYWVILFNAVALAFVFGFKNLYSALEKLMTGFVGLMLVSFAVNLFFAKPAVGELAAGFVPSGLSEIGL
;
A
#
# COMPACT_ATOMS: atom_id res chain seq x y z
N ALA A 1 55.76 12.34 -13.02
CA ALA A 1 54.45 12.97 -12.97
C ALA A 1 53.35 12.11 -13.64
N TYR A 2 53.34 10.79 -13.42
CA TYR A 2 52.39 9.90 -14.14
C TYR A 2 51.75 8.85 -13.23
N ASN A 3 51.55 9.10 -11.94
CA ASN A 3 50.97 8.07 -11.08
C ASN A 3 50.03 8.58 -9.97
N MET A 4 49.62 9.85 -10.01
CA MET A 4 48.68 10.37 -9.00
C MET A 4 47.23 10.42 -9.47
N SER A 5 46.96 10.25 -10.76
CA SER A 5 45.56 10.27 -11.29
C SER A 5 44.90 8.90 -11.34
N SER A 6 45.67 7.80 -11.25
CA SER A 6 45.08 6.46 -11.24
C SER A 6 44.66 5.99 -9.84
N GLU A 7 45.33 6.51 -8.80
CA GLU A 7 44.95 6.15 -7.40
C GLU A 7 43.75 6.92 -6.89
N ALA A 8 43.51 8.15 -7.37
CA ALA A 8 42.30 8.89 -7.03
C ALA A 8 41.03 8.27 -7.64
N ASN A 9 41.15 7.66 -8.82
CA ASN A 9 40.00 7.03 -9.49
C ASN A 9 39.67 5.63 -8.96
N SER A 10 40.61 4.97 -8.29
CA SER A 10 40.35 3.67 -7.64
C SER A 10 39.82 3.79 -6.23
N GLN A 11 39.98 4.94 -5.57
CA GLN A 11 39.39 5.17 -4.25
C GLN A 11 37.90 5.60 -4.33
N ASP A 12 37.48 6.26 -5.41
CA ASP A 12 36.08 6.61 -5.62
C ASP A 12 35.20 5.42 -6.01
N GLN A 13 35.76 4.36 -6.57
CA GLN A 13 35.01 3.15 -6.90
C GLN A 13 34.79 2.20 -5.72
N HIS A 14 35.55 2.30 -4.65
CA HIS A 14 35.36 1.45 -3.46
C HIS A 14 34.46 2.02 -2.40
N SER A 15 33.97 3.25 -2.55
CA SER A 15 32.97 3.87 -1.66
C SER A 15 31.54 3.76 -2.14
N GLN A 16 31.22 2.86 -3.04
CA GLN A 16 29.86 2.35 -3.18
C GLN A 16 29.61 1.41 -1.98
N LYS A 17 29.45 2.04 -0.82
CA LYS A 17 28.90 1.44 0.39
C LYS A 17 27.74 0.54 -0.05
N LYS A 18 27.88 -0.78 0.12
CA LYS A 18 26.81 -1.75 -0.09
C LYS A 18 25.58 -1.18 0.60
N ARG A 19 24.72 -0.50 -0.14
CA ARG A 19 23.45 0.00 0.37
C ARG A 19 22.74 -1.23 0.81
N SER A 20 22.63 -1.43 2.14
CA SER A 20 22.04 -2.64 2.70
C SER A 20 20.73 -2.87 1.96
N TRP A 21 20.50 -4.05 1.44
CA TRP A 21 19.27 -4.47 0.76
C TRP A 21 18.02 -4.04 1.53
N ILE A 22 18.10 -3.99 2.87
CA ILE A 22 17.07 -3.50 3.79
C ILE A 22 16.71 -2.02 3.50
N PHE A 23 17.67 -1.15 3.14
CA PHE A 23 17.38 0.25 2.79
C PHE A 23 16.76 0.42 1.39
N SER A 24 16.86 -0.59 0.53
CA SER A 24 16.20 -0.59 -0.77
C SER A 24 14.73 -1.00 -0.67
N ILE A 25 14.31 -1.60 0.45
CA ILE A 25 12.94 -2.03 0.73
C ILE A 25 12.08 -0.83 1.20
N GLY A 26 12.69 0.24 1.75
CA GLY A 26 11.98 1.38 2.34
C GLY A 26 10.85 1.96 1.47
N PRO A 27 11.12 2.36 0.20
CA PRO A 27 10.07 2.88 -0.68
C PRO A 27 8.95 1.87 -0.96
N GLY A 28 9.29 0.59 -1.11
CA GLY A 28 8.31 -0.48 -1.29
C GLY A 28 7.46 -0.71 -0.04
N LEU A 29 8.06 -0.57 1.14
CA LEU A 29 7.38 -0.69 2.41
C LEU A 29 6.35 0.44 2.61
N VAL A 30 6.72 1.69 2.29
CA VAL A 30 5.78 2.83 2.34
C VAL A 30 4.60 2.59 1.40
N THR A 31 4.85 2.09 0.18
CA THR A 31 3.78 1.76 -0.77
C THR A 31 2.88 0.64 -0.25
N ALA A 32 3.46 -0.39 0.36
CA ALA A 32 2.68 -1.49 0.96
C ALA A 32 1.80 -1.00 2.12
N CYS A 33 2.30 -0.07 2.95
CA CYS A 33 1.54 0.52 4.05
C CYS A 33 0.31 1.29 3.58
N VAL A 34 0.40 1.97 2.45
CA VAL A 34 -0.75 2.69 1.87
C VAL A 34 -1.87 1.71 1.50
N GLY A 35 -1.53 0.49 1.05
CA GLY A 35 -2.51 -0.54 0.70
C GLY A 35 -3.14 -1.24 1.91
N ILE A 36 -2.41 -1.34 3.04
CA ILE A 36 -2.88 -2.03 4.25
C ILE A 36 -3.40 -0.99 5.26
N GLY A 37 -4.52 -0.38 4.94
CA GLY A 37 -5.18 0.57 5.84
C GLY A 37 -6.28 -0.08 6.70
N PRO A 38 -6.78 0.63 7.74
CA PRO A 38 -7.87 0.16 8.58
C PRO A 38 -9.12 -0.24 7.79
N GLY A 39 -9.44 0.49 6.71
CA GLY A 39 -10.56 0.19 5.82
C GLY A 39 -10.40 -1.14 5.09
N SER A 40 -9.19 -1.45 4.59
CA SER A 40 -8.90 -2.73 3.92
C SER A 40 -9.04 -3.90 4.90
N ILE A 41 -8.56 -3.74 6.14
CA ILE A 41 -8.68 -4.75 7.19
C ILE A 41 -10.14 -5.00 7.54
N LEU A 42 -10.91 -3.94 7.75
CA LEU A 42 -12.34 -4.02 8.07
C LEU A 42 -13.12 -4.74 6.96
N THR A 43 -12.89 -4.36 5.71
CA THR A 43 -13.56 -4.96 4.54
C THR A 43 -13.20 -6.45 4.41
N SER A 44 -11.90 -6.78 4.50
CA SER A 44 -11.44 -8.17 4.42
C SER A 44 -11.99 -9.03 5.56
N SER A 45 -12.02 -8.50 6.79
CA SER A 45 -12.61 -9.18 7.94
C SER A 45 -14.10 -9.43 7.76
N LYS A 46 -14.84 -8.44 7.22
CA LYS A 46 -16.28 -8.58 6.94
C LYS A 46 -16.52 -9.66 5.88
N VAL A 47 -15.80 -9.64 4.77
CA VAL A 47 -15.91 -10.66 3.71
C VAL A 47 -15.57 -12.04 4.27
N GLY A 48 -14.48 -12.16 5.05
CA GLY A 48 -14.12 -13.43 5.69
C GLY A 48 -15.18 -13.95 6.66
N ALA A 49 -15.85 -13.06 7.40
CA ALA A 49 -16.92 -13.44 8.34
C ALA A 49 -18.21 -13.86 7.62
N THR A 50 -18.53 -13.27 6.46
CA THR A 50 -19.77 -13.58 5.71
C THR A 50 -19.61 -14.74 4.74
N ASP A 51 -18.50 -14.78 3.99
CA ASP A 51 -18.28 -15.71 2.88
C ASP A 51 -17.26 -16.82 3.21
N GLY A 52 -16.66 -16.78 4.40
CA GLY A 52 -15.58 -17.70 4.77
C GLY A 52 -14.41 -17.62 3.78
N TYR A 53 -13.94 -18.77 3.31
CA TYR A 53 -12.84 -18.86 2.35
C TYR A 53 -13.27 -18.81 0.88
N SER A 54 -14.56 -18.82 0.57
CA SER A 54 -15.08 -18.95 -0.81
C SER A 54 -14.64 -17.82 -1.76
N LYS A 55 -14.30 -16.63 -1.22
CA LYS A 55 -13.83 -15.48 -1.97
C LYS A 55 -12.29 -15.32 -2.00
N SER A 56 -11.53 -16.29 -1.49
CA SER A 56 -10.05 -16.21 -1.45
C SER A 56 -9.42 -16.07 -2.84
N TRP A 57 -10.01 -16.64 -3.87
CA TRP A 57 -9.57 -16.50 -5.26
C TRP A 57 -9.59 -15.05 -5.77
N VAL A 58 -10.55 -14.23 -5.29
CA VAL A 58 -10.64 -12.80 -5.65
C VAL A 58 -9.42 -12.04 -5.14
N VAL A 59 -8.95 -12.36 -3.91
CA VAL A 59 -7.76 -11.74 -3.32
C VAL A 59 -6.52 -12.06 -4.16
N VAL A 60 -6.35 -13.31 -4.58
CA VAL A 60 -5.22 -13.73 -5.44
C VAL A 60 -5.25 -12.96 -6.77
N LEU A 61 -6.42 -12.90 -7.41
CA LEU A 61 -6.59 -12.18 -8.67
C LEU A 61 -6.29 -10.69 -8.51
N ALA A 62 -6.78 -10.07 -7.43
CA ALA A 62 -6.51 -8.67 -7.12
C ALA A 62 -5.01 -8.41 -6.92
N VAL A 63 -4.29 -9.31 -6.20
CA VAL A 63 -2.84 -9.21 -6.01
C VAL A 63 -2.09 -9.32 -7.34
N ILE A 64 -2.46 -10.26 -8.21
CA ILE A 64 -1.85 -10.42 -9.54
C ILE A 64 -2.03 -9.12 -10.35
N PHE A 65 -3.22 -8.57 -10.41
CA PHE A 65 -3.48 -7.31 -11.10
C PHE A 65 -2.69 -6.15 -10.50
N MET A 66 -2.69 -6.03 -9.16
CA MET A 66 -1.93 -4.98 -8.48
C MET A 66 -0.45 -5.04 -8.82
N LEU A 67 0.18 -6.22 -8.75
CA LEU A 67 1.60 -6.41 -9.08
C LEU A 67 1.88 -6.10 -10.55
N THR A 68 1.00 -6.55 -11.46
CA THR A 68 1.14 -6.32 -12.89
C THR A 68 1.08 -4.83 -13.22
N PHE A 69 0.02 -4.13 -12.79
CA PHE A 69 -0.16 -2.72 -13.09
C PHE A 69 0.88 -1.83 -12.41
N THR A 70 1.25 -2.14 -11.16
CA THR A 70 2.31 -1.40 -10.46
C THR A 70 3.65 -1.56 -11.15
N THR A 71 3.99 -2.78 -11.59
CA THR A 71 5.25 -3.05 -12.31
C THR A 71 5.28 -2.36 -13.66
N LEU A 72 4.18 -2.41 -14.42
CA LEU A 72 4.05 -1.71 -15.70
C LEU A 72 4.16 -0.20 -15.54
N GLY A 73 3.46 0.38 -14.56
CA GLY A 73 3.52 1.81 -14.27
C GLY A 73 4.92 2.27 -13.85
N ALA A 74 5.60 1.49 -13.01
CA ALA A 74 6.97 1.78 -12.60
C ALA A 74 7.95 1.68 -13.77
N LYS A 75 7.88 0.63 -14.60
CA LYS A 75 8.71 0.50 -15.82
C LYS A 75 8.48 1.67 -16.77
N LEU A 76 7.23 2.04 -17.00
CA LEU A 76 6.89 3.15 -17.88
C LEU A 76 7.50 4.47 -17.38
N ALA A 77 7.38 4.77 -16.08
CA ALA A 77 7.95 5.97 -15.48
C ALA A 77 9.48 6.01 -15.59
N VAL A 78 10.16 4.87 -15.34
CA VAL A 78 11.64 4.76 -15.44
C VAL A 78 12.11 4.94 -16.88
N VAL A 79 11.47 4.29 -17.85
CA VAL A 79 11.88 4.36 -19.26
C VAL A 79 11.59 5.72 -19.86
N SER A 80 10.46 6.31 -19.55
CA SER A 80 10.05 7.60 -20.13
C SER A 80 10.67 8.80 -19.42
N GLN A 81 11.19 8.64 -18.21
CA GLN A 81 11.65 9.73 -17.33
C GLN A 81 10.59 10.83 -17.12
N GLN A 82 9.32 10.46 -17.23
CA GLN A 82 8.17 11.35 -17.09
C GLN A 82 7.14 10.71 -16.13
N SER A 83 6.29 11.54 -15.56
CA SER A 83 5.17 11.00 -14.78
C SER A 83 4.15 10.30 -15.68
N ASN A 84 3.47 9.29 -15.17
CA ASN A 84 2.41 8.60 -15.92
C ASN A 84 1.30 9.57 -16.36
N GLY A 85 1.00 10.59 -15.55
CA GLY A 85 0.04 11.63 -15.89
C GLY A 85 0.46 12.49 -17.09
N ASP A 86 1.74 12.88 -17.16
CA ASP A 86 2.29 13.64 -18.29
C ASP A 86 2.29 12.82 -19.57
N LEU A 87 2.60 11.53 -19.47
CA LEU A 87 2.54 10.61 -20.62
C LEU A 87 1.13 10.50 -21.17
N VAL A 88 0.13 10.32 -20.31
CA VAL A 88 -1.28 10.30 -20.74
C VAL A 88 -1.65 11.62 -21.40
N ARG A 89 -1.30 12.75 -20.79
CA ARG A 89 -1.57 14.08 -21.36
C ARG A 89 -0.96 14.27 -22.73
N LYS A 90 0.27 13.80 -22.93
CA LYS A 90 1.03 13.93 -24.17
C LYS A 90 0.49 13.05 -25.30
N HIS A 91 0.11 11.81 -25.00
CA HIS A 91 -0.25 10.81 -26.02
C HIS A 91 -1.77 10.63 -26.20
N ALA A 92 -2.53 10.80 -25.12
CA ALA A 92 -3.99 10.57 -25.12
C ALA A 92 -4.81 11.86 -24.94
N GLY A 93 -4.12 12.99 -24.76
CA GLY A 93 -4.75 14.30 -24.68
C GLY A 93 -5.11 14.76 -23.27
N ARG A 94 -5.38 16.07 -23.17
CA ARG A 94 -5.64 16.75 -21.89
C ARG A 94 -6.91 16.26 -21.20
N TRP A 95 -7.96 15.98 -21.95
CA TRP A 95 -9.24 15.56 -21.39
C TRP A 95 -9.14 14.21 -20.67
N LEU A 96 -8.46 13.24 -21.29
CA LEU A 96 -8.27 11.94 -20.67
C LEU A 96 -7.39 12.05 -19.41
N ALA A 97 -6.37 12.89 -19.43
CA ALA A 97 -5.54 13.13 -18.24
C ALA A 97 -6.35 13.74 -17.09
N ILE A 98 -7.26 14.68 -17.38
CA ILE A 98 -8.16 15.27 -16.36
C ILE A 98 -9.12 14.21 -15.82
N LEU A 99 -9.73 13.40 -16.69
CA LEU A 99 -10.65 12.33 -16.28
C LEU A 99 -9.97 11.33 -15.36
N ILE A 100 -8.76 10.89 -15.72
CA ILE A 100 -7.96 9.99 -14.89
C ILE A 100 -7.60 10.66 -13.54
N GLY A 101 -7.15 11.91 -13.57
CA GLY A 101 -6.84 12.65 -12.34
C GLY A 101 -8.05 12.78 -11.40
N LEU A 102 -9.22 13.07 -11.96
CA LEU A 102 -10.48 13.14 -11.21
C LEU A 102 -10.88 11.76 -10.65
N SER A 103 -10.70 10.71 -11.42
CA SER A 103 -10.96 9.33 -10.97
C SER A 103 -10.04 8.95 -9.82
N VAL A 104 -8.75 9.27 -9.90
CA VAL A 104 -7.78 9.03 -8.80
C VAL A 104 -8.17 9.82 -7.56
N PHE A 105 -8.63 11.06 -7.70
CA PHE A 105 -9.12 11.88 -6.59
C PHE A 105 -10.30 11.20 -5.87
N PHE A 106 -11.32 10.76 -6.61
CA PHE A 106 -12.48 10.09 -6.02
C PHE A 106 -12.14 8.73 -5.39
N ILE A 107 -11.24 7.95 -6.03
CA ILE A 107 -10.75 6.69 -5.46
C ILE A 107 -10.03 6.96 -4.14
N SER A 108 -9.15 7.97 -4.09
CA SER A 108 -8.43 8.34 -2.87
C SER A 108 -9.37 8.83 -1.76
N ALA A 109 -10.39 9.62 -2.11
CA ALA A 109 -11.39 10.09 -1.16
C ALA A 109 -12.21 8.90 -0.60
N GLY A 110 -12.62 7.97 -1.46
CA GLY A 110 -13.33 6.75 -1.05
C GLY A 110 -12.46 5.85 -0.16
N PHE A 111 -11.17 5.73 -0.47
CA PHE A 111 -10.23 4.98 0.36
C PHE A 111 -10.04 5.61 1.74
N GLN A 112 -9.94 6.95 1.81
CA GLN A 112 -9.86 7.68 3.08
C GLN A 112 -11.14 7.54 3.90
N PHE A 113 -12.30 7.56 3.25
CA PHE A 113 -13.57 7.28 3.92
C PHE A 113 -13.57 5.88 4.56
N GLY A 114 -13.13 4.86 3.83
CA GLY A 114 -12.97 3.49 4.37
C GLY A 114 -12.02 3.42 5.57
N ASN A 115 -10.90 4.16 5.52
CA ASN A 115 -9.96 4.24 6.64
C ASN A 115 -10.60 4.90 7.87
N ASN A 116 -11.38 5.97 7.68
CA ASN A 116 -12.10 6.64 8.77
C ASN A 116 -13.16 5.71 9.40
N LEU A 117 -13.87 4.92 8.60
CA LEU A 117 -14.78 3.89 9.11
C LEU A 117 -14.04 2.83 9.93
N GLY A 118 -12.85 2.40 9.49
CA GLY A 118 -12.00 1.47 10.23
C GLY A 118 -11.54 2.02 11.58
N VAL A 119 -11.13 3.28 11.62
CA VAL A 119 -10.79 3.98 12.87
C VAL A 119 -11.99 4.08 13.79
N HIS A 120 -13.14 4.48 13.26
CA HIS A 120 -14.39 4.56 14.01
C HIS A 120 -14.75 3.19 14.63
N ALA A 121 -14.77 2.13 13.81
CA ALA A 121 -15.11 0.78 14.27
C ALA A 121 -14.16 0.26 15.37
N ALA A 122 -12.87 0.62 15.31
CA ALA A 122 -11.90 0.22 16.32
C ALA A 122 -12.10 0.91 17.67
N ILE A 123 -12.55 2.17 17.65
CA ILE A 123 -12.67 3.01 18.86
C ILE A 123 -14.07 2.96 19.45
N ALA A 124 -15.11 2.84 18.63
CA ALA A 124 -16.51 2.85 19.06
C ALA A 124 -16.84 1.78 20.13
N THR A 125 -16.04 0.72 20.21
CA THR A 125 -16.19 -0.32 21.24
C THR A 125 -15.79 0.17 22.62
N TYR A 126 -14.93 1.20 22.72
CA TYR A 126 -14.34 1.68 23.97
C TYR A 126 -14.83 3.06 24.39
N VAL A 127 -15.16 3.90 23.41
CA VAL A 127 -15.52 5.31 23.66
C VAL A 127 -16.62 5.74 22.70
N ASP A 128 -17.67 6.31 23.23
CA ASP A 128 -18.78 6.89 22.47
C ASP A 128 -18.36 8.20 21.80
N GLY A 129 -18.86 8.42 20.58
CA GLY A 129 -18.73 9.66 19.83
C GLY A 129 -17.90 9.56 18.56
N ASP A 130 -18.21 10.44 17.58
CA ASP A 130 -17.59 10.47 16.26
C ASP A 130 -16.37 11.41 16.18
N TYR A 131 -16.12 12.20 17.23
CA TYR A 131 -15.07 13.22 17.25
C TYR A 131 -13.65 12.63 17.13
N TRP A 132 -13.48 11.37 17.47
CA TRP A 132 -12.21 10.68 17.35
C TRP A 132 -11.70 10.61 15.90
N VAL A 133 -12.60 10.43 14.95
CA VAL A 133 -12.23 10.42 13.53
C VAL A 133 -11.67 11.78 13.13
N ILE A 134 -12.27 12.88 13.60
CA ILE A 134 -11.79 14.24 13.35
C ILE A 134 -10.42 14.44 14.00
N LEU A 135 -10.24 13.99 15.25
CA LEU A 135 -8.97 14.10 15.96
C LEU A 135 -7.85 13.34 15.22
N PHE A 136 -8.08 12.10 14.77
CA PHE A 136 -7.08 11.34 14.02
C PHE A 136 -6.73 12.01 12.68
N ASN A 137 -7.70 12.54 11.96
CA ASN A 137 -7.43 13.29 10.72
C ASN A 137 -6.66 14.59 11.01
N ALA A 138 -6.98 15.30 12.08
CA ALA A 138 -6.25 16.51 12.50
C ALA A 138 -4.79 16.17 12.87
N VAL A 139 -4.54 15.09 13.60
CA VAL A 139 -3.20 14.60 13.93
C VAL A 139 -2.44 14.22 12.66
N ALA A 140 -3.08 13.52 11.71
CA ALA A 140 -2.46 13.16 10.44
C ALA A 140 -2.07 14.41 9.62
N LEU A 141 -2.94 15.42 9.55
CA LEU A 141 -2.66 16.69 8.90
C LEU A 141 -1.52 17.45 9.60
N ALA A 142 -1.54 17.52 10.93
CA ALA A 142 -0.49 18.14 11.70
C ALA A 142 0.87 17.45 11.48
N PHE A 143 0.86 16.12 11.36
CA PHE A 143 2.06 15.36 11.02
C PHE A 143 2.60 15.71 9.64
N VAL A 144 1.73 15.78 8.62
CA VAL A 144 2.12 16.13 7.24
C VAL A 144 2.76 17.52 7.16
N PHE A 145 2.21 18.51 7.87
CA PHE A 145 2.71 19.88 7.84
C PHE A 145 3.82 20.18 8.87
N GLY A 146 3.95 19.36 9.92
CA GLY A 146 4.87 19.58 11.02
C GLY A 146 6.32 19.14 10.78
N PHE A 147 6.56 18.22 9.85
CA PHE A 147 7.89 17.64 9.63
C PHE A 147 8.58 18.19 8.39
N LYS A 148 9.77 18.76 8.56
CA LYS A 148 10.61 19.24 7.45
C LYS A 148 11.11 18.11 6.54
N ASN A 149 11.34 16.90 7.10
CA ASN A 149 11.76 15.69 6.39
C ASN A 149 10.67 14.62 6.44
N LEU A 150 9.48 14.96 5.94
CA LEU A 150 8.28 14.15 6.01
C LEU A 150 8.49 12.71 5.51
N TYR A 151 9.19 12.54 4.37
CA TYR A 151 9.43 11.23 3.79
C TYR A 151 10.17 10.28 4.72
N SER A 152 11.27 10.75 5.33
CA SER A 152 12.07 9.91 6.27
C SER A 152 11.31 9.61 7.57
N ALA A 153 10.51 10.57 8.05
CA ALA A 153 9.66 10.35 9.23
C ALA A 153 8.56 9.33 8.94
N LEU A 154 7.88 9.45 7.80
CA LEU A 154 6.88 8.50 7.34
C LEU A 154 7.47 7.10 7.12
N GLU A 155 8.61 6.98 6.47
CA GLU A 155 9.27 5.69 6.23
C GLU A 155 9.53 4.93 7.53
N LYS A 156 10.08 5.61 8.54
CA LYS A 156 10.36 5.00 9.86
C LYS A 156 9.07 4.61 10.59
N LEU A 157 8.09 5.51 10.61
CA LEU A 157 6.81 5.28 11.27
C LEU A 157 6.07 4.11 10.62
N MET A 158 6.00 4.10 9.30
CA MET A 158 5.32 3.07 8.52
C MET A 158 6.02 1.71 8.66
N THR A 159 7.35 1.68 8.68
CA THR A 159 8.12 0.46 8.96
C THR A 159 7.75 -0.16 10.30
N GLY A 160 7.63 0.68 11.34
CA GLY A 160 7.21 0.24 12.66
C GLY A 160 5.78 -0.32 12.68
N PHE A 161 4.85 0.39 12.06
CA PHE A 161 3.45 -0.04 11.98
C PHE A 161 3.26 -1.32 11.17
N VAL A 162 3.93 -1.46 10.01
CA VAL A 162 3.88 -2.72 9.24
C VAL A 162 4.45 -3.88 10.04
N GLY A 163 5.56 -3.68 10.74
CA GLY A 163 6.11 -4.70 11.62
C GLY A 163 5.10 -5.13 12.68
N LEU A 164 4.46 -4.18 13.35
CA LEU A 164 3.42 -4.44 14.34
C LEU A 164 2.22 -5.17 13.75
N MET A 165 1.75 -4.75 12.57
CA MET A 165 0.64 -5.38 11.87
C MET A 165 0.96 -6.81 11.45
N LEU A 166 2.16 -7.07 10.92
CA LEU A 166 2.60 -8.42 10.55
C LEU A 166 2.65 -9.35 11.77
N VAL A 167 3.17 -8.87 12.90
CA VAL A 167 3.16 -9.62 14.15
C VAL A 167 1.74 -9.90 14.61
N SER A 168 0.86 -8.89 14.58
CA SER A 168 -0.55 -9.05 14.95
C SER A 168 -1.27 -10.06 14.07
N PHE A 169 -1.04 -10.03 12.75
CA PHE A 169 -1.60 -11.02 11.82
C PHE A 169 -1.05 -12.41 12.06
N ALA A 170 0.26 -12.57 12.33
CA ALA A 170 0.86 -13.86 12.64
C ALA A 170 0.27 -14.47 13.92
N VAL A 171 0.10 -13.64 14.96
CA VAL A 171 -0.56 -14.06 16.22
C VAL A 171 -2.01 -14.48 15.95
N ASN A 172 -2.75 -13.66 15.20
CA ASN A 172 -4.15 -13.96 14.86
C ASN A 172 -4.27 -15.27 14.07
N LEU A 173 -3.40 -15.49 13.08
CA LEU A 173 -3.34 -16.72 12.29
C LEU A 173 -3.06 -17.95 13.16
N PHE A 174 -2.16 -17.81 14.13
CA PHE A 174 -1.84 -18.90 15.07
C PHE A 174 -3.04 -19.30 15.92
N PHE A 175 -3.81 -18.32 16.41
CA PHE A 175 -5.01 -18.57 17.21
C PHE A 175 -6.21 -19.04 16.39
N ALA A 176 -6.37 -18.50 15.18
CA ALA A 176 -7.50 -18.81 14.30
C ALA A 176 -7.46 -20.25 13.76
N LYS A 177 -6.28 -20.88 13.71
CA LYS A 177 -6.07 -22.26 13.21
C LYS A 177 -6.90 -22.54 11.95
N PRO A 178 -6.67 -21.81 10.83
CA PRO A 178 -7.51 -21.93 9.65
C PRO A 178 -7.51 -23.36 9.11
N ALA A 179 -8.65 -23.83 8.63
CA ALA A 179 -8.77 -25.09 7.95
C ALA A 179 -8.07 -25.01 6.58
N VAL A 180 -6.85 -25.52 6.49
CA VAL A 180 -6.00 -25.41 5.27
C VAL A 180 -6.70 -26.01 4.04
N GLY A 181 -7.50 -27.08 4.23
CA GLY A 181 -8.27 -27.68 3.14
C GLY A 181 -9.35 -26.76 2.58
N GLU A 182 -10.09 -26.06 3.43
CA GLU A 182 -11.13 -25.09 3.03
C GLU A 182 -10.50 -23.85 2.40
N LEU A 183 -9.36 -23.40 2.94
CA LEU A 183 -8.60 -22.31 2.35
C LEU A 183 -8.12 -22.66 0.93
N ALA A 184 -7.59 -23.87 0.74
CA ALA A 184 -7.16 -24.35 -0.58
C ALA A 184 -8.33 -24.47 -1.56
N ALA A 185 -9.48 -24.95 -1.10
CA ALA A 185 -10.70 -25.00 -1.90
C ALA A 185 -11.19 -23.61 -2.31
N GLY A 186 -11.01 -22.59 -1.44
CA GLY A 186 -11.38 -21.19 -1.71
C GLY A 186 -10.55 -20.49 -2.79
N PHE A 187 -9.42 -21.06 -3.23
CA PHE A 187 -8.66 -20.57 -4.38
C PHE A 187 -9.25 -20.98 -5.73
N VAL A 188 -10.16 -21.96 -5.73
CA VAL A 188 -10.91 -22.32 -6.94
C VAL A 188 -12.11 -21.39 -7.06
N PRO A 189 -12.32 -20.73 -8.21
CA PRO A 189 -13.46 -19.85 -8.41
C PRO A 189 -14.78 -20.64 -8.22
N SER A 190 -15.41 -20.47 -7.06
CA SER A 190 -16.72 -21.03 -6.74
C SER A 190 -17.70 -19.87 -6.52
N GLY A 191 -18.96 -20.05 -6.87
CA GLY A 191 -19.99 -19.04 -6.62
C GLY A 191 -20.12 -17.95 -7.69
N LEU A 192 -19.63 -18.15 -8.89
CA LEU A 192 -19.89 -17.26 -10.04
C LEU A 192 -21.40 -17.24 -10.40
N SER A 193 -22.15 -18.24 -9.97
CA SER A 193 -23.63 -18.32 -10.15
C SER A 193 -24.40 -17.40 -9.19
N GLU A 194 -23.80 -16.91 -8.12
CA GLU A 194 -24.45 -16.00 -7.16
C GLU A 194 -24.14 -14.52 -7.42
N ILE A 195 -23.22 -14.23 -8.34
CA ILE A 195 -23.03 -12.86 -8.87
C ILE A 195 -24.18 -12.67 -9.85
N GLY A 196 -25.36 -12.34 -9.29
CA GLY A 196 -26.61 -12.19 -10.03
C GLY A 196 -26.42 -11.31 -11.26
N LEU A 197 -26.68 -11.91 -12.42
CA LEU A 197 -27.14 -11.24 -13.62
C LEU A 197 -28.62 -10.90 -13.45
#